data_a72eeccf4ccb0994af5bbec276345bf3
#
_entry.id   a72eeccf4ccb0994af5bbec276345bf3
#
_cell.length_a   1.000
_cell.length_b   1.000
_cell.length_c   1.000
_cell.angle_alpha   90.00
_cell.angle_beta   90.00
_cell.angle_gamma   90.00
#
_symmetry.space_group_name_H-M   'P 1'
#
loop_
_entity.id
_entity.type
_entity.pdbx_description
1 polymer ?
#
loop_
_entity_poly.entity_id
_entity_poly.type
_entity_poly.pdbx_seq_one_letter_code
_entity_poly.pdbx_strand_id
1 'polypeptide(L)'
;MTEPARIPEHGRDPEALLADIDARHAEDIDWRGGRAFSLVYNVDDHAHEDLIEQVGVRYLHDNALNPFKYPSVLQMELDVIAMAADLLGTSADAGAMSSGGTESIFLAVQVARDQARSERGIAEPQVVAPATAHPAFAKACKYLDVELVLVPVGDDGRADVAATEDALTERTGLVVGSAPCYPYGVIDPIAELAALASGRGILFHTDACLGGWLLPWWERLGEEVPPWDFRVPGVTSISADVHKYGYTFKGASIVAYRSRELLQHQFFWYDDWPGGLYASSTAAGTRPGPPIAGAWATMTHLGEEGYLRNARRILDACHRGRGETDVAALGAAARTGADRRTGGKRGCPRHRPSLCRDSAPWRSRLRSCRMNWTSNCYRCFSRKRSSSTRALPRNCALGAA
;
A
#
# COMPACT_ATOMS: atom_id res chain seq x y z
N MET A 1 6.00 -33.39 -16.03
CA MET A 1 6.23 -32.01 -16.59
C MET A 1 5.10 -31.80 -17.57
N THR A 2 4.24 -30.83 -17.34
CA THR A 2 3.22 -30.44 -18.31
C THR A 2 3.90 -29.84 -19.54
N GLU A 3 3.43 -30.20 -20.73
CA GLU A 3 3.93 -29.55 -21.95
C GLU A 3 3.79 -28.04 -21.87
N PRO A 4 4.73 -27.27 -22.47
CA PRO A 4 4.62 -25.81 -22.50
C PRO A 4 3.37 -25.41 -23.26
N ALA A 5 2.62 -24.44 -22.71
CA ALA A 5 1.43 -23.90 -23.35
C ALA A 5 1.80 -23.25 -24.70
N ARG A 6 1.02 -23.55 -25.74
CA ARG A 6 1.17 -22.97 -27.09
C ARG A 6 -0.17 -22.37 -27.51
N ILE A 7 -0.13 -21.41 -28.41
CA ILE A 7 -1.35 -20.94 -29.10
C ILE A 7 -1.89 -22.14 -29.89
N PRO A 8 -3.17 -22.52 -29.65
CA PRO A 8 -3.75 -23.65 -30.39
C PRO A 8 -3.85 -23.36 -31.90
N GLU A 9 -3.71 -24.38 -32.73
CA GLU A 9 -3.82 -24.24 -34.17
C GLU A 9 -5.24 -23.75 -34.57
N HIS A 10 -6.24 -24.22 -33.87
CA HIS A 10 -7.63 -23.81 -34.08
C HIS A 10 -8.18 -23.13 -32.81
N GLY A 11 -9.01 -22.09 -32.98
CA GLY A 11 -9.73 -21.46 -31.89
C GLY A 11 -10.67 -22.43 -31.20
N ARG A 12 -10.92 -22.22 -29.90
CA ARG A 12 -11.85 -23.01 -29.11
C ARG A 12 -13.21 -22.34 -29.09
N ASP A 13 -14.22 -23.17 -28.92
CA ASP A 13 -15.58 -22.70 -28.70
C ASP A 13 -15.65 -21.79 -27.46
N PRO A 14 -16.32 -20.58 -27.52
CA PRO A 14 -16.39 -19.64 -26.40
C PRO A 14 -17.05 -20.23 -25.15
N GLU A 15 -18.11 -21.03 -25.28
CA GLU A 15 -18.82 -21.61 -24.12
C GLU A 15 -17.92 -22.64 -23.41
N ALA A 16 -17.24 -23.49 -24.18
CA ALA A 16 -16.28 -24.44 -23.63
C ALA A 16 -15.08 -23.74 -22.98
N LEU A 17 -14.67 -22.58 -23.50
CA LEU A 17 -13.59 -21.78 -22.94
C LEU A 17 -14.02 -21.13 -21.60
N LEU A 18 -15.24 -20.61 -21.54
CA LEU A 18 -15.79 -20.04 -20.29
C LEU A 18 -15.93 -21.12 -19.21
N ALA A 19 -16.41 -22.33 -19.54
CA ALA A 19 -16.46 -23.43 -18.59
C ALA A 19 -15.06 -23.83 -18.04
N ASP A 20 -14.02 -23.78 -18.87
CA ASP A 20 -12.64 -23.99 -18.42
C ASP A 20 -12.16 -22.88 -17.47
N ILE A 21 -12.53 -21.62 -17.73
CA ILE A 21 -12.21 -20.48 -16.87
C ILE A 21 -12.87 -20.68 -15.52
N ASP A 22 -14.14 -21.02 -15.48
CA ASP A 22 -14.91 -21.27 -14.25
C ASP A 22 -14.29 -22.43 -13.44
N ALA A 23 -13.91 -23.51 -14.12
CA ALA A 23 -13.25 -24.64 -13.47
C ALA A 23 -11.90 -24.27 -12.85
N ARG A 24 -11.12 -23.37 -13.49
CA ARG A 24 -9.85 -22.85 -12.94
C ARG A 24 -10.11 -21.92 -11.76
N HIS A 25 -11.12 -21.04 -11.87
CA HIS A 25 -11.50 -20.09 -10.83
C HIS A 25 -12.02 -20.79 -9.56
N ALA A 26 -12.63 -21.97 -9.69
CA ALA A 26 -13.07 -22.78 -8.56
C ALA A 26 -11.93 -23.24 -7.62
N GLU A 27 -10.67 -23.20 -8.10
CA GLU A 27 -9.47 -23.49 -7.30
C GLU A 27 -8.97 -22.27 -6.51
N ASP A 28 -9.48 -21.07 -6.80
CA ASP A 28 -9.06 -19.85 -6.12
C ASP A 28 -9.66 -19.77 -4.71
N ILE A 29 -9.10 -18.86 -3.90
CA ILE A 29 -9.60 -18.65 -2.54
C ILE A 29 -11.03 -18.10 -2.56
N ASP A 30 -11.89 -18.69 -1.75
CA ASP A 30 -13.25 -18.19 -1.52
C ASP A 30 -13.20 -16.89 -0.68
N TRP A 31 -13.04 -15.76 -1.36
CA TRP A 31 -13.02 -14.46 -0.72
C TRP A 31 -14.39 -13.97 -0.27
N ARG A 32 -15.48 -14.39 -0.95
CA ARG A 32 -16.86 -14.06 -0.55
C ARG A 32 -17.25 -14.76 0.76
N GLY A 33 -16.74 -15.96 0.99
CA GLY A 33 -16.89 -16.68 2.26
C GLY A 33 -15.96 -16.18 3.39
N GLY A 34 -15.32 -15.01 3.23
CA GLY A 34 -14.48 -14.40 4.26
C GLY A 34 -13.14 -15.09 4.49
N ARG A 35 -12.65 -15.89 3.53
CA ARG A 35 -11.40 -16.65 3.66
C ARG A 35 -10.17 -15.91 3.15
N ALA A 36 -10.35 -14.75 2.52
CA ALA A 36 -9.26 -13.89 2.06
C ALA A 36 -8.99 -12.77 3.07
N PHE A 37 -7.75 -12.66 3.55
CA PHE A 37 -7.33 -11.54 4.40
C PHE A 37 -6.58 -10.50 3.57
N SER A 38 -7.04 -9.26 3.60
CA SER A 38 -6.42 -8.07 2.96
C SER A 38 -6.12 -8.18 1.45
N LEU A 39 -6.69 -9.13 0.75
CA LEU A 39 -6.53 -9.31 -0.71
C LEU A 39 -7.69 -8.71 -1.49
N VAL A 40 -8.91 -8.84 -0.97
CA VAL A 40 -10.14 -8.31 -1.55
C VAL A 40 -10.82 -7.41 -0.52
N TYR A 41 -11.25 -6.24 -0.95
CA TYR A 41 -11.98 -5.27 -0.14
C TYR A 41 -13.37 -5.14 -0.74
N ASN A 42 -14.37 -5.59 0.00
CA ASN A 42 -15.75 -5.65 -0.45
C ASN A 42 -16.69 -5.01 0.59
N VAL A 43 -17.74 -4.37 0.11
CA VAL A 43 -18.78 -3.77 0.96
C VAL A 43 -19.94 -4.73 1.28
N ASP A 44 -19.93 -5.93 0.66
CA ASP A 44 -21.02 -6.91 0.77
C ASP A 44 -22.39 -6.29 0.36
N ASP A 45 -22.38 -5.65 -0.81
CA ASP A 45 -23.53 -4.96 -1.41
C ASP A 45 -23.62 -5.35 -2.89
N HIS A 46 -24.61 -6.17 -3.21
CA HIS A 46 -24.83 -6.66 -4.57
C HIS A 46 -25.12 -5.54 -5.58
N ALA A 47 -25.83 -4.47 -5.15
CA ALA A 47 -26.10 -3.34 -6.05
C ALA A 47 -24.82 -2.60 -6.43
N HIS A 48 -23.87 -2.49 -5.50
CA HIS A 48 -22.56 -1.94 -5.77
C HIS A 48 -21.72 -2.85 -6.68
N GLU A 49 -21.72 -4.17 -6.42
CA GLU A 49 -21.01 -5.14 -7.27
C GLU A 49 -21.54 -5.09 -8.71
N ASP A 50 -22.86 -5.19 -8.89
CA ASP A 50 -23.52 -5.12 -10.21
C ASP A 50 -23.19 -3.80 -10.94
N LEU A 51 -23.15 -2.68 -10.19
CA LEU A 51 -22.82 -1.38 -10.78
C LEU A 51 -21.40 -1.37 -11.33
N ILE A 52 -20.41 -1.76 -10.55
CA ILE A 52 -19.01 -1.71 -10.99
C ILE A 52 -18.72 -2.70 -12.11
N GLU A 53 -19.34 -3.89 -12.12
CA GLU A 53 -19.25 -4.85 -13.22
C GLU A 53 -19.79 -4.23 -14.51
N GLN A 54 -20.98 -3.60 -14.48
CA GLN A 54 -21.57 -2.93 -15.63
C GLN A 54 -20.72 -1.74 -16.12
N VAL A 55 -20.11 -0.99 -15.20
CA VAL A 55 -19.18 0.11 -15.55
C VAL A 55 -17.93 -0.47 -16.20
N GLY A 56 -17.39 -1.55 -15.66
CA GLY A 56 -16.23 -2.24 -16.23
C GLY A 56 -16.45 -2.66 -17.68
N VAL A 57 -17.62 -3.25 -17.99
CA VAL A 57 -17.98 -3.68 -19.36
C VAL A 57 -18.11 -2.48 -20.29
N ARG A 58 -18.73 -1.36 -19.85
CA ARG A 58 -18.91 -0.15 -20.69
C ARG A 58 -17.61 0.51 -21.11
N TYR A 59 -16.59 0.46 -20.23
CA TYR A 59 -15.28 1.08 -20.48
C TYR A 59 -14.19 0.07 -20.87
N LEU A 60 -14.56 -1.17 -21.19
CA LEU A 60 -13.61 -2.27 -21.45
C LEU A 60 -12.58 -1.94 -22.55
N HIS A 61 -12.99 -1.19 -23.57
CA HIS A 61 -12.15 -0.82 -24.70
C HIS A 61 -11.56 0.59 -24.60
N ASP A 62 -11.98 1.37 -23.61
CA ASP A 62 -11.56 2.75 -23.44
C ASP A 62 -10.26 2.81 -22.61
N ASN A 63 -9.51 3.88 -22.82
CA ASN A 63 -8.23 4.07 -22.13
C ASN A 63 -7.90 5.55 -21.91
N ALA A 64 -6.98 5.80 -20.98
CA ALA A 64 -6.51 7.13 -20.62
C ALA A 64 -5.16 7.51 -21.25
N LEU A 65 -4.81 6.95 -22.41
CA LEU A 65 -3.61 7.35 -23.15
C LEU A 65 -3.78 8.71 -23.80
N ASN A 66 -4.93 8.91 -24.45
CA ASN A 66 -5.19 10.15 -25.18
C ASN A 66 -6.47 10.82 -24.66
N PRO A 67 -6.31 11.90 -23.86
CA PRO A 67 -7.46 12.57 -23.23
C PRO A 67 -8.44 13.20 -24.23
N PHE A 68 -7.96 13.56 -25.43
CA PHE A 68 -8.82 14.13 -26.48
C PHE A 68 -9.71 13.09 -27.16
N LYS A 69 -9.36 11.80 -27.06
CA LYS A 69 -10.15 10.70 -27.64
C LYS A 69 -11.15 10.12 -26.65
N TYR A 70 -10.84 10.16 -25.37
CA TYR A 70 -11.66 9.63 -24.28
C TYR A 70 -11.94 10.70 -23.21
N PRO A 71 -12.67 11.79 -23.57
CA PRO A 71 -12.90 12.91 -22.64
C PRO A 71 -13.70 12.51 -21.40
N SER A 72 -14.57 11.49 -21.49
CA SER A 72 -15.30 10.97 -20.33
C SER A 72 -14.37 10.30 -19.31
N VAL A 73 -13.38 9.53 -19.77
CA VAL A 73 -12.38 8.90 -18.91
C VAL A 73 -11.53 9.97 -18.23
N LEU A 74 -11.09 10.99 -18.99
CA LEU A 74 -10.36 12.13 -18.44
C LEU A 74 -11.17 12.85 -17.36
N GLN A 75 -12.45 13.16 -17.64
CA GLN A 75 -13.28 13.90 -16.67
C GLN A 75 -13.47 13.08 -15.39
N MET A 76 -13.74 11.78 -15.49
CA MET A 76 -13.87 10.92 -14.32
C MET A 76 -12.56 10.82 -13.53
N GLU A 77 -11.41 10.78 -14.19
CA GLU A 77 -10.12 10.81 -13.50
C GLU A 77 -9.93 12.11 -12.72
N LEU A 78 -10.24 13.26 -13.33
CA LEU A 78 -10.14 14.56 -12.67
C LEU A 78 -11.11 14.66 -11.47
N ASP A 79 -12.33 14.17 -11.62
CA ASP A 79 -13.31 14.14 -10.54
C ASP A 79 -12.83 13.27 -9.38
N VAL A 80 -12.27 12.09 -9.67
CA VAL A 80 -11.70 11.19 -8.63
C VAL A 80 -10.55 11.85 -7.90
N ILE A 81 -9.65 12.54 -8.62
CA ILE A 81 -8.54 13.28 -8.02
C ILE A 81 -9.05 14.42 -7.13
N ALA A 82 -10.05 15.17 -7.59
CA ALA A 82 -10.63 16.27 -6.82
C ALA A 82 -11.32 15.78 -5.54
N MET A 83 -12.14 14.72 -5.63
CA MET A 83 -12.80 14.11 -4.47
C MET A 83 -11.77 13.55 -3.47
N ALA A 84 -10.68 12.95 -3.98
CA ALA A 84 -9.60 12.47 -3.13
C ALA A 84 -8.84 13.62 -2.46
N ALA A 85 -8.57 14.70 -3.16
CA ALA A 85 -7.90 15.88 -2.61
C ALA A 85 -8.68 16.49 -1.45
N ASP A 86 -10.00 16.64 -1.61
CA ASP A 86 -10.90 17.11 -0.54
C ASP A 86 -10.85 16.17 0.67
N LEU A 87 -10.97 14.85 0.44
CA LEU A 87 -10.92 13.85 1.50
C LEU A 87 -9.58 13.85 2.25
N LEU A 88 -8.48 14.12 1.55
CA LEU A 88 -7.11 14.15 2.10
C LEU A 88 -6.70 15.53 2.65
N GLY A 89 -7.63 16.47 2.77
CA GLY A 89 -7.42 17.75 3.43
C GLY A 89 -6.66 18.79 2.61
N THR A 90 -6.82 18.78 1.28
CA THR A 90 -6.26 19.81 0.39
C THR A 90 -7.25 20.23 -0.67
N SER A 91 -7.15 21.47 -1.15
CA SER A 91 -7.84 21.95 -2.35
C SER A 91 -7.00 21.83 -3.62
N ALA A 92 -5.76 21.36 -3.50
CA ALA A 92 -4.88 21.19 -4.64
C ALA A 92 -5.28 19.91 -5.41
N ASP A 93 -5.75 20.06 -6.63
CA ASP A 93 -6.06 19.00 -7.58
C ASP A 93 -4.80 18.43 -8.28
N ALA A 94 -3.71 18.39 -7.53
CA ALA A 94 -2.41 17.94 -8.00
C ALA A 94 -2.23 16.45 -7.71
N GLY A 95 -2.49 15.61 -8.69
CA GLY A 95 -2.37 14.16 -8.54
C GLY A 95 -2.55 13.40 -9.83
N ALA A 96 -2.47 12.08 -9.74
CA ALA A 96 -2.76 11.16 -10.83
C ALA A 96 -3.33 9.85 -10.29
N MET A 97 -4.21 9.22 -11.07
CA MET A 97 -4.57 7.83 -10.82
C MET A 97 -3.47 6.92 -11.35
N SER A 98 -3.14 5.90 -10.59
CA SER A 98 -2.15 4.86 -10.92
C SER A 98 -2.78 3.46 -10.86
N SER A 99 -2.04 2.45 -11.31
CA SER A 99 -2.48 1.06 -11.33
C SER A 99 -2.50 0.39 -9.94
N GLY A 100 -2.06 1.08 -8.89
CA GLY A 100 -2.02 0.56 -7.53
C GLY A 100 -0.96 1.26 -6.67
N GLY A 101 -1.00 1.03 -5.35
CA GLY A 101 -0.12 1.67 -4.39
C GLY A 101 1.37 1.51 -4.70
N THR A 102 1.76 0.39 -5.30
CA THR A 102 3.16 0.20 -5.74
C THR A 102 3.58 1.25 -6.77
N GLU A 103 2.71 1.56 -7.75
CA GLU A 103 3.00 2.60 -8.73
C GLU A 103 2.90 4.00 -8.12
N SER A 104 1.91 4.26 -7.25
CA SER A 104 1.79 5.52 -6.53
C SER A 104 3.05 5.85 -5.71
N ILE A 105 3.59 4.86 -4.99
CA ILE A 105 4.85 4.96 -4.25
C ILE A 105 6.04 5.18 -5.22
N PHE A 106 6.08 4.45 -6.32
CA PHE A 106 7.12 4.62 -7.34
C PHE A 106 7.16 6.05 -7.87
N LEU A 107 5.99 6.61 -8.21
CA LEU A 107 5.85 7.98 -8.71
C LEU A 107 6.26 9.01 -7.64
N ALA A 108 5.90 8.80 -6.37
CA ALA A 108 6.34 9.68 -5.28
C ALA A 108 7.87 9.68 -5.09
N VAL A 109 8.52 8.52 -5.19
CA VAL A 109 9.99 8.40 -5.14
C VAL A 109 10.62 9.03 -6.38
N GLN A 110 10.02 8.87 -7.56
CA GLN A 110 10.47 9.53 -8.79
C GLN A 110 10.44 11.05 -8.65
N VAL A 111 9.31 11.61 -8.21
CA VAL A 111 9.16 13.06 -7.99
C VAL A 111 10.21 13.57 -7.02
N ALA A 112 10.42 12.88 -5.90
CA ALA A 112 11.44 13.28 -4.92
C ALA A 112 12.86 13.22 -5.48
N ARG A 113 13.18 12.19 -6.26
CA ARG A 113 14.48 12.07 -6.95
C ARG A 113 14.69 13.21 -7.94
N ASP A 114 13.69 13.49 -8.78
CA ASP A 114 13.83 14.45 -9.87
C ASP A 114 13.81 15.88 -9.36
N GLN A 115 13.02 16.17 -8.33
CA GLN A 115 13.07 17.46 -7.61
C GLN A 115 14.43 17.67 -6.93
N ALA A 116 14.95 16.65 -6.22
CA ALA A 116 16.24 16.74 -5.56
C ALA A 116 17.39 17.00 -6.58
N ARG A 117 17.33 16.36 -7.73
CA ARG A 117 18.31 16.54 -8.81
C ARG A 117 18.22 17.91 -9.45
N SER A 118 17.01 18.34 -9.83
CA SER A 118 16.82 19.57 -10.61
C SER A 118 16.86 20.85 -9.77
N GLU A 119 16.32 20.83 -8.56
CA GLU A 119 16.19 22.03 -7.73
C GLU A 119 17.23 22.14 -6.63
N ARG A 120 17.74 20.99 -6.12
CA ARG A 120 18.72 20.97 -5.03
C ARG A 120 20.13 20.55 -5.48
N GLY A 121 20.31 20.17 -6.76
CA GLY A 121 21.60 19.72 -7.30
C GLY A 121 22.13 18.41 -6.70
N ILE A 122 21.27 17.58 -6.11
CA ILE A 122 21.65 16.32 -5.48
C ILE A 122 21.66 15.21 -6.56
N ALA A 123 22.84 14.83 -7.02
CA ALA A 123 23.00 13.83 -8.08
C ALA A 123 22.51 12.44 -7.65
N GLU A 124 22.78 12.04 -6.41
CA GLU A 124 22.46 10.72 -5.83
C GLU A 124 21.57 10.90 -4.59
N PRO A 125 20.26 11.16 -4.79
CA PRO A 125 19.35 11.36 -3.67
C PRO A 125 19.11 10.06 -2.91
N GLN A 126 18.67 10.21 -1.66
CA GLN A 126 18.40 9.12 -0.73
C GLN A 126 16.97 9.24 -0.19
N VAL A 127 16.34 8.11 0.07
CA VAL A 127 15.06 7.99 0.77
C VAL A 127 15.29 7.42 2.15
N VAL A 128 14.73 8.06 3.18
CA VAL A 128 14.74 7.57 4.56
C VAL A 128 13.33 7.07 4.90
N ALA A 129 13.21 5.82 5.32
CA ALA A 129 11.93 5.19 5.61
C ALA A 129 12.02 4.25 6.83
N PRO A 130 10.96 4.09 7.64
CA PRO A 130 10.95 3.10 8.72
C PRO A 130 11.04 1.68 8.17
N ALA A 131 11.59 0.75 8.96
CA ALA A 131 11.71 -0.66 8.61
C ALA A 131 10.35 -1.34 8.34
N THR A 132 9.24 -0.72 8.78
CA THR A 132 7.85 -1.13 8.54
C THR A 132 7.27 -0.59 7.23
N ALA A 133 7.96 0.29 6.51
CA ALA A 133 7.50 0.84 5.24
C ALA A 133 7.23 -0.28 4.21
N HIS A 134 6.23 -0.08 3.36
CA HIS A 134 5.86 -1.08 2.37
C HIS A 134 7.04 -1.40 1.42
N PRO A 135 7.29 -2.68 1.05
CA PRO A 135 8.42 -3.07 0.20
C PRO A 135 8.45 -2.39 -1.18
N ALA A 136 7.37 -1.73 -1.59
CA ALA A 136 7.32 -0.92 -2.81
C ALA A 136 8.34 0.23 -2.79
N PHE A 137 8.70 0.79 -1.61
CA PHE A 137 9.77 1.78 -1.50
C PHE A 137 11.12 1.19 -1.88
N ALA A 138 11.45 0.00 -1.37
CA ALA A 138 12.68 -0.69 -1.75
C ALA A 138 12.71 -1.05 -3.24
N LYS A 139 11.56 -1.43 -3.80
CA LYS A 139 11.41 -1.69 -5.23
C LYS A 139 11.60 -0.42 -6.05
N ALA A 140 10.96 0.68 -5.68
CA ALA A 140 11.08 1.97 -6.36
C ALA A 140 12.52 2.48 -6.31
N CYS A 141 13.15 2.50 -5.15
CA CYS A 141 14.53 2.93 -4.97
C CYS A 141 15.49 2.11 -5.84
N LYS A 142 15.30 0.77 -5.89
CA LYS A 142 16.10 -0.09 -6.77
C LYS A 142 15.96 0.25 -8.25
N TYR A 143 14.74 0.55 -8.73
CA TYR A 143 14.48 0.79 -10.14
C TYR A 143 14.89 2.20 -10.58
N LEU A 144 14.82 3.15 -9.65
CA LEU A 144 15.12 4.56 -9.89
C LEU A 144 16.56 4.95 -9.56
N ASP A 145 17.37 3.98 -9.13
CA ASP A 145 18.77 4.19 -8.69
C ASP A 145 18.85 5.24 -7.58
N VAL A 146 18.03 5.03 -6.53
CA VAL A 146 17.98 5.86 -5.33
C VAL A 146 18.40 5.03 -4.13
N GLU A 147 19.20 5.58 -3.23
CA GLU A 147 19.58 4.90 -2.00
C GLU A 147 18.40 4.86 -1.03
N LEU A 148 18.12 3.67 -0.46
CA LEU A 148 17.15 3.51 0.62
C LEU A 148 17.85 3.30 1.94
N VAL A 149 17.59 4.19 2.91
CA VAL A 149 18.03 4.07 4.30
C VAL A 149 16.83 3.66 5.15
N LEU A 150 16.92 2.48 5.75
CA LEU A 150 15.89 1.99 6.66
C LEU A 150 16.27 2.35 8.10
N VAL A 151 15.34 2.98 8.81
CA VAL A 151 15.47 3.31 10.24
C VAL A 151 14.66 2.33 11.09
N PRO A 152 15.09 2.08 12.36
CA PRO A 152 14.34 1.23 13.27
C PRO A 152 12.96 1.80 13.59
N VAL A 153 12.13 0.96 14.20
CA VAL A 153 10.84 1.34 14.79
C VAL A 153 10.90 1.12 16.30
N GLY A 154 10.06 1.85 17.04
CA GLY A 154 9.90 1.68 18.47
C GLY A 154 9.20 0.35 18.84
N ASP A 155 9.10 0.08 20.12
CA ASP A 155 8.40 -1.10 20.65
C ASP A 155 6.90 -1.11 20.32
N ASP A 156 6.34 0.05 20.03
CA ASP A 156 4.96 0.25 19.57
C ASP A 156 4.78 0.03 18.06
N GLY A 157 5.84 -0.28 17.33
CA GLY A 157 5.84 -0.53 15.89
C GLY A 157 5.82 0.72 15.01
N ARG A 158 5.89 1.93 15.60
CA ARG A 158 5.95 3.20 14.88
C ARG A 158 7.39 3.59 14.54
N ALA A 159 7.55 4.40 13.51
CA ALA A 159 8.84 4.97 13.13
C ALA A 159 9.50 5.69 14.31
N ASP A 160 10.78 5.42 14.55
CA ASP A 160 11.59 6.13 15.55
C ASP A 160 12.00 7.48 14.97
N VAL A 161 11.47 8.57 15.57
CA VAL A 161 11.70 9.96 15.15
C VAL A 161 13.17 10.34 15.30
N ALA A 162 13.81 9.97 16.43
CA ALA A 162 15.21 10.31 16.69
C ALA A 162 16.14 9.56 15.73
N ALA A 163 15.91 8.26 15.52
CA ALA A 163 16.66 7.48 14.55
C ALA A 163 16.45 7.99 13.10
N THR A 164 15.25 8.49 12.79
CA THR A 164 14.98 9.13 11.51
C THR A 164 15.81 10.40 11.37
N GLU A 165 15.83 11.25 12.39
CA GLU A 165 16.63 12.50 12.40
C GLU A 165 18.11 12.22 12.19
N ASP A 166 18.68 11.24 12.89
CA ASP A 166 20.07 10.83 12.79
C ASP A 166 20.44 10.28 11.40
N ALA A 167 19.47 9.71 10.68
CA ALA A 167 19.66 9.17 9.34
C ALA A 167 19.59 10.23 8.22
N LEU A 168 19.11 11.46 8.52
CA LEU A 168 19.00 12.52 7.51
C LEU A 168 20.38 13.07 7.14
N THR A 169 20.62 13.20 5.85
CA THR A 169 21.83 13.80 5.28
C THR A 169 21.48 14.89 4.28
N GLU A 170 22.46 15.63 3.79
CA GLU A 170 22.28 16.61 2.71
C GLU A 170 21.75 15.96 1.41
N ARG A 171 21.97 14.64 1.24
CA ARG A 171 21.45 13.87 0.10
C ARG A 171 20.01 13.39 0.28
N THR A 172 19.42 13.53 1.46
CA THR A 172 18.04 13.05 1.67
C THR A 172 17.07 13.88 0.84
N GLY A 173 16.35 13.21 -0.07
CA GLY A 173 15.32 13.80 -0.92
C GLY A 173 13.91 13.54 -0.41
N LEU A 174 13.71 12.42 0.31
CA LEU A 174 12.40 12.00 0.78
C LEU A 174 12.50 11.33 2.15
N VAL A 175 11.57 11.71 3.04
CA VAL A 175 11.24 10.97 4.27
C VAL A 175 9.86 10.34 4.11
N VAL A 176 9.68 9.13 4.62
CA VAL A 176 8.44 8.36 4.51
C VAL A 176 7.87 8.05 5.89
N GLY A 177 6.56 8.15 6.02
CA GLY A 177 5.79 7.60 7.13
C GLY A 177 4.51 6.93 6.61
N SER A 178 3.93 6.01 7.36
CA SER A 178 2.75 5.23 6.94
C SER A 178 1.52 5.53 7.80
N ALA A 179 0.35 5.57 7.17
CA ALA A 179 -0.92 5.81 7.83
C ALA A 179 -2.01 4.82 7.36
N PRO A 180 -2.10 3.61 7.99
CA PRO A 180 -1.14 2.97 8.89
C PRO A 180 -0.10 2.11 8.14
N CYS A 181 0.96 1.69 8.83
CA CYS A 181 1.86 0.68 8.32
C CYS A 181 1.17 -0.70 8.26
N TYR A 182 1.46 -1.50 7.22
CA TYR A 182 0.80 -2.79 7.02
C TYR A 182 1.13 -3.84 8.11
N PRO A 183 2.39 -3.99 8.59
CA PRO A 183 2.73 -5.05 9.54
C PRO A 183 2.03 -4.96 10.89
N TYR A 184 1.84 -3.75 11.42
CA TYR A 184 1.35 -3.52 12.77
C TYR A 184 0.04 -2.76 12.84
N GLY A 185 -0.43 -2.16 11.74
CA GLY A 185 -1.66 -1.37 11.70
C GLY A 185 -1.59 -0.08 12.53
N VAL A 186 -0.40 0.44 12.78
CA VAL A 186 -0.17 1.68 13.54
C VAL A 186 0.16 2.83 12.59
N ILE A 187 -0.29 4.05 12.95
CA ILE A 187 0.03 5.28 12.24
C ILE A 187 1.37 5.79 12.80
N ASP A 188 2.34 6.03 11.91
CA ASP A 188 3.62 6.63 12.26
C ASP A 188 3.42 8.05 12.81
N PRO A 189 4.39 8.63 13.55
CA PRO A 189 4.35 10.01 14.05
C PRO A 189 4.56 11.02 12.89
N ILE A 190 3.54 11.09 12.00
CA ILE A 190 3.60 11.83 10.72
C ILE A 190 3.92 13.32 10.95
N ALA A 191 3.31 13.92 11.97
CA ALA A 191 3.51 15.35 12.24
C ALA A 191 4.97 15.67 12.59
N GLU A 192 5.58 14.85 13.44
CA GLU A 192 6.97 15.00 13.86
C GLU A 192 7.95 14.72 12.71
N LEU A 193 7.73 13.63 11.98
CA LEU A 193 8.56 13.26 10.83
C LEU A 193 8.46 14.29 9.69
N ALA A 194 7.26 14.79 9.40
CA ALA A 194 7.06 15.82 8.39
C ALA A 194 7.69 17.16 8.79
N ALA A 195 7.67 17.51 10.08
CA ALA A 195 8.33 18.70 10.60
C ALA A 195 9.87 18.59 10.45
N LEU A 196 10.46 17.43 10.77
CA LEU A 196 11.89 17.18 10.58
C LEU A 196 12.30 17.32 9.10
N ALA A 197 11.53 16.73 8.19
CA ALA A 197 11.77 16.82 6.76
C ALA A 197 11.65 18.25 6.25
N SER A 198 10.55 18.93 6.58
CA SER A 198 10.28 20.31 6.16
C SER A 198 11.32 21.29 6.67
N GLY A 199 11.79 21.15 7.92
CA GLY A 199 12.84 22.00 8.51
C GLY A 199 14.18 21.92 7.77
N ARG A 200 14.38 20.89 6.92
CA ARG A 200 15.58 20.67 6.11
C ARG A 200 15.35 20.80 4.61
N GLY A 201 14.15 21.24 4.19
CA GLY A 201 13.77 21.33 2.77
C GLY A 201 13.68 19.98 2.07
N ILE A 202 13.39 18.91 2.82
CA ILE A 202 13.23 17.54 2.34
C ILE A 202 11.72 17.27 2.13
N LEU A 203 11.37 16.55 1.06
CA LEU A 203 9.99 16.13 0.81
C LEU A 203 9.56 15.05 1.81
N PHE A 204 8.27 15.01 2.12
CA PHE A 204 7.68 14.00 2.99
C PHE A 204 6.51 13.30 2.31
N HIS A 205 6.52 11.97 2.31
CA HIS A 205 5.45 11.13 1.77
C HIS A 205 4.73 10.38 2.87
N THR A 206 3.40 10.51 2.90
CA THR A 206 2.54 9.63 3.71
C THR A 206 2.04 8.47 2.87
N ASP A 207 2.49 7.25 3.17
CA ASP A 207 1.88 6.04 2.61
C ASP A 207 0.57 5.74 3.32
N ALA A 208 -0.51 6.18 2.73
CA ALA A 208 -1.88 5.94 3.16
C ALA A 208 -2.62 4.99 2.19
N CYS A 209 -1.89 4.08 1.52
CA CYS A 209 -2.50 3.08 0.64
C CYS A 209 -3.62 2.27 1.31
N LEU A 210 -3.53 2.06 2.64
CA LEU A 210 -4.61 1.48 3.44
C LEU A 210 -5.55 2.55 4.00
N GLY A 211 -5.01 3.53 4.72
CA GLY A 211 -5.80 4.44 5.54
C GLY A 211 -6.46 5.58 4.78
N GLY A 212 -6.00 5.91 3.56
CA GLY A 212 -6.48 7.09 2.84
C GLY A 212 -8.00 7.12 2.59
N TRP A 213 -8.61 5.94 2.44
CA TRP A 213 -10.06 5.77 2.25
C TRP A 213 -10.78 5.24 3.49
N LEU A 214 -10.11 5.19 4.66
CA LEU A 214 -10.69 4.70 5.92
C LEU A 214 -10.57 5.71 7.05
N LEU A 215 -9.38 6.26 7.27
CA LEU A 215 -9.08 7.14 8.41
C LEU A 215 -9.92 8.42 8.44
N PRO A 216 -10.19 9.11 7.30
CA PRO A 216 -11.06 10.29 7.30
C PRO A 216 -12.47 9.99 7.79
N TRP A 217 -12.99 8.80 7.49
CA TRP A 217 -14.32 8.37 7.92
C TRP A 217 -14.34 8.00 9.40
N TRP A 218 -13.30 7.36 9.93
CA TRP A 218 -13.16 7.11 11.37
C TRP A 218 -13.10 8.40 12.16
N GLU A 219 -12.37 9.40 11.70
CA GLU A 219 -12.34 10.73 12.31
C GLU A 219 -13.73 11.38 12.33
N ARG A 220 -14.49 11.31 11.22
CA ARG A 220 -15.88 11.80 11.16
C ARG A 220 -16.83 10.98 12.04
N LEU A 221 -16.50 9.74 12.37
CA LEU A 221 -17.22 8.91 13.33
C LEU A 221 -16.86 9.21 14.80
N GLY A 222 -15.93 10.12 15.04
CA GLY A 222 -15.50 10.56 16.38
C GLY A 222 -14.32 9.80 16.98
N GLU A 223 -13.62 8.98 16.18
CA GLU A 223 -12.40 8.32 16.63
C GLU A 223 -11.22 9.29 16.65
N GLU A 224 -10.33 9.12 17.64
CA GLU A 224 -9.08 9.85 17.70
C GLU A 224 -8.10 9.27 16.64
N VAL A 225 -7.97 9.97 15.52
CA VAL A 225 -7.01 9.66 14.47
C VAL A 225 -5.85 10.66 14.55
N PRO A 226 -4.60 10.22 14.78
CA PRO A 226 -3.44 11.12 14.73
C PRO A 226 -3.37 11.84 13.38
N PRO A 227 -2.94 13.11 13.32
CA PRO A 227 -2.80 13.83 12.05
C PRO A 227 -1.83 13.13 11.09
N TRP A 228 -2.25 12.94 9.83
CA TRP A 228 -1.48 12.15 8.86
C TRP A 228 -1.54 12.65 7.41
N ASP A 229 -2.52 13.49 7.08
CA ASP A 229 -2.84 13.95 5.72
C ASP A 229 -2.27 15.35 5.43
N PHE A 230 -2.76 15.99 4.37
CA PHE A 230 -2.28 17.32 3.97
C PHE A 230 -2.59 18.44 4.98
N ARG A 231 -3.40 18.20 5.99
CA ARG A 231 -3.59 19.12 7.14
C ARG A 231 -2.31 19.21 7.97
N VAL A 232 -1.43 18.20 7.91
CA VAL A 232 -0.10 18.28 8.53
C VAL A 232 0.82 19.16 7.68
N PRO A 233 1.36 20.26 8.20
CA PRO A 233 2.38 21.03 7.50
C PRO A 233 3.61 20.14 7.22
N GLY A 234 4.14 20.23 6.00
CA GLY A 234 5.32 19.44 5.61
C GLY A 234 5.00 18.13 4.88
N VAL A 235 3.78 17.57 4.98
CA VAL A 235 3.37 16.47 4.09
C VAL A 235 3.29 16.99 2.67
N THR A 236 4.08 16.43 1.75
CA THR A 236 4.19 16.90 0.36
C THR A 236 3.53 15.99 -0.64
N SER A 237 3.36 14.69 -0.31
CA SER A 237 2.66 13.72 -1.14
C SER A 237 2.00 12.62 -0.30
N ILE A 238 0.93 12.03 -0.86
CA ILE A 238 0.18 10.93 -0.23
C ILE A 238 -0.16 9.90 -1.30
N SER A 239 0.02 8.62 -0.99
CA SER A 239 -0.54 7.51 -1.78
C SER A 239 -1.78 6.94 -1.09
N ALA A 240 -2.87 6.67 -1.87
CA ALA A 240 -4.14 6.16 -1.34
C ALA A 240 -4.80 5.20 -2.34
N ASP A 241 -4.98 3.92 -1.95
CA ASP A 241 -5.51 2.90 -2.85
C ASP A 241 -7.04 2.89 -2.86
N VAL A 242 -7.63 3.35 -3.97
CA VAL A 242 -9.10 3.32 -4.16
C VAL A 242 -9.59 1.87 -4.22
N HIS A 243 -8.78 0.95 -4.74
CA HIS A 243 -9.09 -0.48 -4.83
C HIS A 243 -8.94 -1.26 -3.50
N LYS A 244 -8.68 -0.56 -2.39
CA LYS A 244 -8.74 -1.09 -1.03
C LYS A 244 -10.02 -0.60 -0.35
N TYR A 245 -9.94 0.26 0.65
CA TYR A 245 -11.10 0.80 1.33
C TYR A 245 -11.88 1.87 0.54
N GLY A 246 -11.47 2.17 -0.69
CA GLY A 246 -12.30 2.86 -1.67
C GLY A 246 -13.25 1.93 -2.43
N TYR A 247 -13.13 0.60 -2.28
CA TYR A 247 -14.03 -0.46 -2.71
C TYR A 247 -14.24 -0.62 -4.22
N THR A 248 -13.39 -0.05 -5.06
CA THR A 248 -13.42 -0.33 -6.49
C THR A 248 -12.60 -1.59 -6.85
N PHE A 249 -12.72 -2.08 -8.07
CA PHE A 249 -11.91 -3.22 -8.51
C PHE A 249 -10.42 -2.84 -8.67
N LYS A 250 -9.56 -3.86 -8.73
CA LYS A 250 -8.10 -3.70 -8.74
C LYS A 250 -7.63 -2.85 -9.93
N GLY A 251 -6.51 -2.15 -9.76
CA GLY A 251 -5.96 -1.26 -10.77
C GLY A 251 -6.27 0.22 -10.54
N ALA A 252 -6.70 0.61 -9.34
CA ALA A 252 -7.02 1.99 -8.99
C ALA A 252 -6.34 2.42 -7.68
N SER A 253 -5.42 3.35 -7.77
CA SER A 253 -4.78 4.06 -6.66
C SER A 253 -4.59 5.51 -7.05
N ILE A 254 -4.31 6.37 -6.08
CA ILE A 254 -4.02 7.78 -6.29
C ILE A 254 -2.68 8.09 -5.66
N VAL A 255 -1.88 8.89 -6.35
CA VAL A 255 -0.82 9.69 -5.76
C VAL A 255 -1.23 11.15 -5.84
N ALA A 256 -1.30 11.82 -4.68
CA ALA A 256 -1.64 13.23 -4.57
C ALA A 256 -0.43 14.03 -4.08
N TYR A 257 -0.31 15.25 -4.53
CA TYR A 257 0.77 16.18 -4.16
C TYR A 257 0.21 17.45 -3.55
N ARG A 258 0.97 18.08 -2.68
CA ARG A 258 0.62 19.37 -2.08
C ARG A 258 0.46 20.47 -3.10
N SER A 259 1.15 20.40 -4.23
CA SER A 259 1.14 21.44 -5.26
C SER A 259 1.38 20.88 -6.67
N ARG A 260 1.00 21.69 -7.69
CA ARG A 260 1.24 21.36 -9.09
C ARG A 260 2.70 21.43 -9.48
N GLU A 261 3.51 22.23 -8.76
CA GLU A 261 4.96 22.33 -8.93
C GLU A 261 5.63 20.99 -8.60
N LEU A 262 5.15 20.26 -7.58
CA LEU A 262 5.62 18.91 -7.30
C LEU A 262 5.14 17.91 -8.36
N LEU A 263 3.88 18.00 -8.76
CA LEU A 263 3.31 17.10 -9.77
C LEU A 263 4.06 17.19 -11.11
N GLN A 264 4.58 18.35 -11.50
CA GLN A 264 5.31 18.50 -12.77
C GLN A 264 6.51 17.56 -12.90
N HIS A 265 7.19 17.21 -11.80
CA HIS A 265 8.32 16.25 -11.79
C HIS A 265 7.88 14.80 -12.07
N GLN A 266 6.58 14.51 -12.04
CA GLN A 266 6.05 13.19 -12.37
C GLN A 266 5.92 12.98 -13.87
N PHE A 267 5.72 14.05 -14.66
CA PHE A 267 5.48 13.91 -16.09
C PHE A 267 6.75 13.50 -16.83
N PHE A 268 6.61 12.46 -17.65
CA PHE A 268 7.56 12.19 -18.71
C PHE A 268 7.15 12.94 -19.95
N TRP A 269 8.12 13.62 -20.58
CA TRP A 269 7.91 14.44 -21.75
C TRP A 269 8.98 14.17 -22.79
N TYR A 270 8.59 13.89 -24.03
CA TYR A 270 9.51 13.65 -25.14
C TYR A 270 8.92 14.17 -26.44
N ASP A 271 9.55 15.14 -27.06
CA ASP A 271 9.11 15.84 -28.29
C ASP A 271 10.00 15.56 -29.51
N ASP A 272 11.16 14.96 -29.31
CA ASP A 272 12.09 14.56 -30.38
C ASP A 272 11.82 13.11 -30.85
N TRP A 273 10.54 12.80 -31.14
CA TRP A 273 10.13 11.51 -31.64
C TRP A 273 9.40 11.66 -32.99
N PRO A 274 9.75 10.83 -34.04
CA PRO A 274 9.08 10.91 -35.35
C PRO A 274 7.55 10.72 -35.29
N GLY A 275 7.00 10.14 -34.23
CA GLY A 275 5.57 9.99 -33.98
C GLY A 275 4.90 11.25 -33.39
N GLY A 276 5.65 12.30 -33.13
CA GLY A 276 5.21 13.55 -32.50
C GLY A 276 5.43 13.58 -30.99
N LEU A 277 4.74 14.50 -30.31
CA LEU A 277 4.86 14.64 -28.87
C LEU A 277 4.34 13.41 -28.12
N TYR A 278 5.16 12.86 -27.24
CA TYR A 278 4.76 11.89 -26.23
C TYR A 278 4.82 12.50 -24.84
N ALA A 279 3.71 12.41 -24.09
CA ALA A 279 3.66 12.82 -22.69
C ALA A 279 2.90 11.78 -21.86
N SER A 280 3.37 11.49 -20.65
CA SER A 280 2.74 10.55 -19.74
C SER A 280 2.87 11.04 -18.30
N SER A 281 1.77 10.96 -17.56
CA SER A 281 1.73 11.30 -16.12
C SER A 281 1.98 10.10 -15.20
N THR A 282 2.14 8.89 -15.75
CA THR A 282 2.31 7.65 -14.99
C THR A 282 3.37 6.75 -15.61
N ALA A 283 3.78 5.71 -14.89
CA ALA A 283 4.76 4.75 -15.41
C ALA A 283 4.24 3.98 -16.64
N ALA A 284 2.92 3.75 -16.71
CA ALA A 284 2.26 3.18 -17.87
C ALA A 284 1.85 4.28 -18.85
N GLY A 285 2.04 4.06 -20.16
CA GLY A 285 1.50 4.95 -21.18
C GLY A 285 -0.02 4.79 -21.32
N THR A 286 -0.47 3.61 -21.72
CA THR A 286 -1.89 3.27 -21.82
C THR A 286 -2.40 2.78 -20.47
N ARG A 287 -3.34 3.52 -19.89
CA ARG A 287 -4.05 3.09 -18.68
C ARG A 287 -5.47 2.65 -19.06
N PRO A 288 -5.97 1.50 -18.56
CA PRO A 288 -7.32 1.02 -18.87
C PRO A 288 -8.38 1.95 -18.31
N GLY A 289 -9.49 2.13 -19.06
CA GLY A 289 -10.64 2.94 -18.65
C GLY A 289 -11.41 2.37 -17.44
N PRO A 290 -11.62 1.04 -17.34
CA PRO A 290 -12.44 0.46 -16.28
C PRO A 290 -12.04 0.85 -14.86
N PRO A 291 -10.76 0.82 -14.42
CA PRO A 291 -10.39 1.23 -13.06
C PRO A 291 -10.69 2.70 -12.74
N ILE A 292 -10.57 3.58 -13.71
CA ILE A 292 -10.87 5.01 -13.56
C ILE A 292 -12.39 5.21 -13.43
N ALA A 293 -13.15 4.67 -14.37
CA ALA A 293 -14.61 4.75 -14.36
C ALA A 293 -15.21 4.03 -13.12
N GLY A 294 -14.66 2.90 -12.73
CA GLY A 294 -15.07 2.16 -11.55
C GLY A 294 -14.81 2.93 -10.25
N ALA A 295 -13.66 3.61 -10.13
CA ALA A 295 -13.38 4.48 -8.99
C ALA A 295 -14.40 5.61 -8.88
N TRP A 296 -14.64 6.33 -9.97
CA TRP A 296 -15.63 7.41 -10.03
C TRP A 296 -17.04 6.92 -9.68
N ALA A 297 -17.45 5.80 -10.27
CA ALA A 297 -18.78 5.22 -10.04
C ALA A 297 -18.97 4.77 -8.59
N THR A 298 -17.96 4.10 -8.01
CA THR A 298 -17.99 3.66 -6.61
C THR A 298 -18.11 4.84 -5.66
N MET A 299 -17.28 5.87 -5.83
CA MET A 299 -17.29 7.05 -4.96
C MET A 299 -18.62 7.79 -5.04
N THR A 300 -19.16 7.93 -6.25
CA THR A 300 -20.43 8.61 -6.48
C THR A 300 -21.62 7.79 -5.95
N HIS A 301 -21.59 6.46 -6.10
CA HIS A 301 -22.65 5.57 -5.65
C HIS A 301 -22.72 5.45 -4.13
N LEU A 302 -21.57 5.23 -3.47
CA LEU A 302 -21.50 5.11 -2.02
C LEU A 302 -21.77 6.45 -1.32
N GLY A 303 -21.20 7.53 -1.86
CA GLY A 303 -21.25 8.84 -1.22
C GLY A 303 -20.68 8.79 0.21
N GLU A 304 -20.74 9.89 0.93
CA GLU A 304 -20.29 9.95 2.33
C GLU A 304 -21.04 8.97 3.23
N GLU A 305 -22.34 8.84 3.04
CA GLU A 305 -23.19 7.94 3.85
C GLU A 305 -22.73 6.49 3.72
N GLY A 306 -22.46 6.02 2.50
CA GLY A 306 -22.00 4.67 2.25
C GLY A 306 -20.62 4.40 2.86
N TYR A 307 -19.68 5.34 2.70
CA TYR A 307 -18.35 5.22 3.33
C TYR A 307 -18.43 5.25 4.85
N LEU A 308 -19.23 6.13 5.46
CA LEU A 308 -19.43 6.18 6.91
C LEU A 308 -20.03 4.87 7.44
N ARG A 309 -21.05 4.33 6.75
CA ARG A 309 -21.66 3.05 7.11
C ARG A 309 -20.63 1.90 7.10
N ASN A 310 -19.80 1.82 6.05
CA ASN A 310 -18.78 0.79 5.91
C ASN A 310 -17.66 0.97 6.93
N ALA A 311 -17.19 2.20 7.14
CA ALA A 311 -16.19 2.53 8.15
C ALA A 311 -16.65 2.17 9.57
N ARG A 312 -17.94 2.38 9.90
CA ARG A 312 -18.53 1.95 11.18
C ARG A 312 -18.48 0.43 11.33
N ARG A 313 -18.86 -0.33 10.30
CA ARG A 313 -18.81 -1.80 10.34
C ARG A 313 -17.38 -2.31 10.64
N ILE A 314 -16.37 -1.71 10.01
CA ILE A 314 -14.96 -2.07 10.24
C ILE A 314 -14.54 -1.72 11.66
N LEU A 315 -14.89 -0.52 12.13
CA LEU A 315 -14.57 -0.05 13.48
C LEU A 315 -15.17 -0.99 14.54
N ASP A 316 -16.44 -1.35 14.40
CA ASP A 316 -17.13 -2.29 15.28
C ASP A 316 -16.46 -3.67 15.29
N ALA A 317 -15.97 -4.15 14.14
CA ALA A 317 -15.21 -5.38 14.06
C ALA A 317 -13.86 -5.29 14.78
N CYS A 318 -13.14 -4.17 14.63
CA CYS A 318 -11.89 -3.91 15.35
C CYS A 318 -12.09 -3.88 16.87
N HIS A 319 -13.16 -3.23 17.35
CA HIS A 319 -13.47 -3.17 18.78
C HIS A 319 -13.80 -4.55 19.35
N ARG A 320 -14.59 -5.40 18.64
CA ARG A 320 -14.85 -6.77 19.05
C ARG A 320 -13.58 -7.61 19.13
N GLY A 321 -12.72 -7.53 18.12
CA GLY A 321 -11.45 -8.27 18.09
C GLY A 321 -10.49 -7.86 19.21
N ARG A 322 -10.45 -6.58 19.60
CA ARG A 322 -9.66 -6.11 20.75
C ARG A 322 -10.22 -6.62 22.07
N GLY A 323 -11.55 -6.57 22.25
CA GLY A 323 -12.21 -7.09 23.47
C GLY A 323 -11.95 -8.58 23.68
N GLU A 324 -11.98 -9.40 22.63
CA GLU A 324 -11.67 -10.83 22.69
C GLU A 324 -10.20 -11.12 23.04
N THR A 325 -9.25 -10.30 22.54
CA THR A 325 -7.82 -10.41 22.86
C THR A 325 -7.53 -10.00 24.28
N ASP A 326 -8.17 -8.97 24.80
CA ASP A 326 -7.99 -8.52 26.18
C ASP A 326 -8.54 -9.54 27.18
N VAL A 327 -9.71 -10.16 26.90
CA VAL A 327 -10.25 -11.25 27.74
C VAL A 327 -9.34 -12.49 27.69
N ALA A 328 -8.78 -12.84 26.53
CA ALA A 328 -7.85 -13.95 26.40
C ALA A 328 -6.53 -13.69 27.15
N ALA A 329 -6.01 -12.46 27.10
CA ALA A 329 -4.83 -12.03 27.83
C ALA A 329 -5.04 -12.05 29.35
N LEU A 330 -6.19 -11.57 29.83
CA LEU A 330 -6.59 -11.64 31.24
C LEU A 330 -6.79 -13.08 31.73
N GLY A 331 -7.38 -13.94 30.90
CA GLY A 331 -7.52 -15.37 31.19
C GLY A 331 -6.18 -16.11 31.22
N ALA A 332 -5.19 -15.73 30.44
CA ALA A 332 -3.83 -16.26 30.46
C ALA A 332 -3.06 -15.77 31.71
N ALA A 333 -3.18 -14.47 32.05
CA ALA A 333 -2.58 -13.91 33.26
C ALA A 333 -3.17 -14.51 34.56
N ALA A 334 -4.47 -14.77 34.58
CA ALA A 334 -5.12 -15.44 35.71
C ALA A 334 -4.65 -16.90 35.90
N ARG A 335 -4.41 -17.63 34.81
CA ARG A 335 -3.87 -18.99 34.84
C ARG A 335 -2.40 -19.03 35.29
N THR A 336 -1.57 -18.08 34.90
CA THR A 336 -0.16 -17.98 35.33
C THR A 336 0.00 -17.52 36.77
N GLY A 337 -0.98 -16.77 37.30
CA GLY A 337 -1.03 -16.34 38.72
C GLY A 337 -1.40 -17.47 39.71
N ALA A 338 -2.17 -18.47 39.26
CA ALA A 338 -2.57 -19.59 40.09
C ALA A 338 -1.48 -20.63 40.30
N ASP A 339 -0.49 -20.73 39.40
CA ASP A 339 0.55 -21.77 39.42
C ASP A 339 1.83 -21.34 40.17
N ARG A 340 1.87 -20.13 40.76
CA ARG A 340 3.03 -19.64 41.53
C ARG A 340 3.01 -19.92 43.04
N ARG A 341 2.09 -20.74 43.53
CA ARG A 341 1.99 -21.01 44.96
C ARG A 341 2.47 -22.37 45.44
N THR A 342 3.09 -23.18 44.61
CA THR A 342 3.72 -24.41 45.12
C THR A 342 4.98 -24.75 44.32
N GLY A 343 6.13 -24.73 45.00
CA GLY A 343 7.29 -25.57 44.62
C GLY A 343 8.61 -24.89 44.37
N GLY A 344 9.46 -24.87 45.37
CA GLY A 344 10.80 -25.40 45.39
C GLY A 344 11.89 -24.88 44.43
N LYS A 345 12.87 -24.25 45.01
CA LYS A 345 14.21 -23.91 44.50
C LYS A 345 14.86 -25.05 43.71
N ARG A 346 15.26 -24.80 42.44
CA ARG A 346 16.48 -25.34 41.85
C ARG A 346 17.04 -24.37 40.82
N GLY A 347 18.37 -24.11 40.91
CA GLY A 347 19.09 -23.08 40.17
C GLY A 347 19.21 -23.36 38.66
N CYS A 348 19.21 -22.31 37.93
CA CYS A 348 19.50 -22.31 36.50
C CYS A 348 20.87 -21.68 36.24
N PRO A 349 21.77 -22.29 35.47
CA PRO A 349 23.06 -21.67 35.13
C PRO A 349 22.88 -20.54 34.14
N ARG A 350 23.57 -19.45 34.38
CA ARG A 350 23.65 -18.26 33.54
C ARG A 350 24.35 -18.57 32.23
N HIS A 351 23.68 -18.52 31.11
CA HIS A 351 24.30 -18.31 29.81
C HIS A 351 24.09 -16.87 29.37
N ARG A 352 25.19 -16.16 29.20
CA ARG A 352 25.25 -14.83 28.58
C ARG A 352 24.97 -14.97 27.09
N PRO A 353 24.17 -14.11 26.45
CA PRO A 353 24.14 -14.00 24.99
C PRO A 353 25.37 -13.21 24.54
N SER A 354 26.24 -13.84 23.75
CA SER A 354 27.30 -13.16 23.01
C SER A 354 26.67 -12.38 21.87
N LEU A 355 26.91 -11.06 21.85
CA LEU A 355 26.68 -10.16 20.77
C LEU A 355 27.46 -10.61 19.52
N CYS A 356 26.80 -11.12 18.52
CA CYS A 356 27.37 -11.26 17.18
C CYS A 356 27.32 -9.87 16.51
N ARG A 357 28.44 -9.17 16.60
CA ARG A 357 28.79 -8.09 15.68
C ARG A 357 29.36 -8.76 14.43
N ASP A 358 28.60 -8.79 13.35
CA ASP A 358 29.16 -8.92 12.01
C ASP A 358 28.29 -8.10 11.05
N SER A 359 28.70 -6.86 10.91
CA SER A 359 28.29 -5.96 9.84
C SER A 359 29.09 -6.32 8.58
N ALA A 360 28.55 -7.22 7.77
CA ALA A 360 29.03 -7.44 6.42
C ALA A 360 28.00 -6.92 5.41
N PRO A 361 28.41 -6.13 4.38
CA PRO A 361 27.49 -5.51 3.45
C PRO A 361 26.76 -6.55 2.62
N TRP A 362 25.49 -6.32 2.36
CA TRP A 362 24.53 -7.15 1.60
C TRP A 362 25.03 -7.65 0.23
N ARG A 363 26.07 -7.06 -0.31
CA ARG A 363 26.66 -7.43 -1.62
C ARG A 363 27.32 -8.84 -1.65
N SER A 364 27.68 -9.43 -0.52
CA SER A 364 28.36 -10.73 -0.51
C SER A 364 27.42 -11.94 -0.42
N ARG A 365 26.15 -11.77 -0.04
CA ARG A 365 25.18 -12.87 0.07
C ARG A 365 24.41 -13.18 -1.22
N LEU A 366 24.49 -12.34 -2.24
CA LEU A 366 23.81 -12.57 -3.54
C LEU A 366 24.64 -13.38 -4.54
N ARG A 367 25.88 -13.75 -4.22
CA ARG A 367 26.73 -14.50 -5.15
C ARG A 367 26.65 -16.02 -5.06
N SER A 368 25.96 -16.58 -4.07
CA SER A 368 25.87 -18.03 -3.88
C SER A 368 24.47 -18.63 -4.13
N CYS A 369 23.48 -17.84 -4.49
CA CYS A 369 22.16 -18.32 -4.92
C CYS A 369 21.95 -18.12 -6.41
N ARG A 370 22.52 -19.00 -7.24
CA ARG A 370 22.00 -19.24 -8.58
C ARG A 370 20.70 -20.02 -8.42
N MET A 371 19.59 -19.34 -8.23
CA MET A 371 18.28 -19.96 -8.36
C MET A 371 17.81 -19.84 -9.80
N ASN A 372 17.72 -21.00 -10.44
CA ASN A 372 16.97 -21.21 -11.67
C ASN A 372 15.51 -20.80 -11.44
N TRP A 373 15.06 -19.79 -12.13
CA TRP A 373 13.70 -19.21 -12.06
C TRP A 373 12.67 -20.04 -12.83
N THR A 374 12.75 -21.36 -12.77
CA THR A 374 11.69 -22.21 -13.31
C THR A 374 11.35 -23.26 -12.26
N SER A 375 10.11 -23.21 -11.78
CA SER A 375 9.35 -24.30 -11.13
C SER A 375 9.47 -24.56 -9.63
N ASN A 376 10.10 -23.77 -8.76
CA ASN A 376 10.21 -24.13 -7.34
C ASN A 376 9.60 -23.16 -6.31
N CYS A 377 8.94 -22.07 -6.72
CA CYS A 377 8.29 -21.16 -5.77
C CYS A 377 6.99 -21.71 -5.13
N TYR A 378 6.31 -22.65 -5.78
CA TYR A 378 5.05 -23.22 -5.25
C TYR A 378 5.23 -24.37 -4.24
N ARG A 379 6.42 -24.98 -4.15
CA ARG A 379 6.66 -26.13 -3.25
C ARG A 379 7.17 -25.78 -1.86
N CYS A 380 7.61 -24.56 -1.60
CA CYS A 380 8.03 -24.14 -0.26
C CYS A 380 6.88 -23.81 0.70
N PHE A 381 5.69 -23.47 0.18
CA PHE A 381 4.52 -23.17 1.03
C PHE A 381 3.71 -24.41 1.45
N SER A 382 3.85 -25.53 0.77
CA SER A 382 3.04 -26.74 1.05
C SER A 382 3.71 -27.78 1.97
N ARG A 383 4.97 -27.60 2.42
CA ARG A 383 5.67 -28.57 3.25
C ARG A 383 5.99 -28.15 4.70
N LYS A 384 5.30 -27.15 5.25
CA LYS A 384 5.32 -26.86 6.70
C LYS A 384 3.92 -26.94 7.33
N ARG A 385 3.22 -28.06 7.08
CA ARG A 385 2.12 -28.50 7.93
C ARG A 385 2.47 -29.84 8.52
N SER A 386 3.33 -29.84 9.51
CA SER A 386 3.31 -30.82 10.61
C SER A 386 4.25 -30.34 11.70
N SER A 387 3.69 -30.22 12.91
CA SER A 387 4.35 -30.02 14.22
C SER A 387 5.05 -28.66 14.44
N SER A 388 4.34 -27.72 14.97
CA SER A 388 4.54 -27.09 16.28
C SER A 388 3.69 -25.83 16.40
N THR A 389 2.68 -25.90 17.24
CA THR A 389 1.93 -24.78 17.80
C THR A 389 2.89 -23.85 18.54
N ARG A 390 3.36 -22.80 17.91
CA ARG A 390 3.80 -21.58 18.59
C ARG A 390 2.97 -20.43 18.07
N ALA A 391 2.20 -19.87 19.00
CA ALA A 391 1.36 -18.69 18.78
C ALA A 391 2.21 -17.54 18.24
N LEU A 392 1.86 -17.07 17.05
CA LEU A 392 2.26 -15.76 16.55
C LEU A 392 1.49 -14.69 17.36
N PRO A 393 2.10 -13.57 17.72
CA PRO A 393 1.37 -12.49 18.36
C PRO A 393 0.27 -12.00 17.44
N ARG A 394 -0.98 -12.13 17.90
CA ARG A 394 -2.17 -11.63 17.21
C ARG A 394 -2.28 -10.13 17.44
N ASN A 395 -1.72 -9.34 16.57
CA ASN A 395 -2.04 -7.91 16.46
C ASN A 395 -2.09 -7.53 14.99
N CYS A 396 -3.16 -7.94 14.31
CA CYS A 396 -3.55 -7.42 13.01
C CYS A 396 -5.07 -7.30 12.99
N ALA A 397 -5.57 -6.20 13.52
CA ALA A 397 -7.01 -5.93 13.58
C ALA A 397 -7.49 -4.90 12.52
N LEU A 398 -6.82 -4.83 11.36
CA LEU A 398 -7.26 -3.97 10.26
C LEU A 398 -7.44 -4.80 8.99
N GLY A 399 -8.41 -5.70 8.96
CA GLY A 399 -8.62 -6.47 7.73
C GLY A 399 -9.66 -7.57 7.79
N ALA A 400 -10.58 -7.53 8.70
CA ALA A 400 -11.70 -8.45 8.71
C ALA A 400 -13.01 -7.66 8.74
N ALA A 401 -13.49 -7.29 7.58
CA ALA A 401 -14.90 -7.06 7.22
C ALA A 401 -15.03 -7.11 5.71
#